data_fcd79fa951c58bed2dd5fb72d7bb2526
#
_entry.id   fcd79fa951c58bed2dd5fb72d7bb2526
#
_cell.length_a   1.000
_cell.length_b   1.000
_cell.length_c   1.000
_cell.angle_alpha   90.00
_cell.angle_beta   90.00
_cell.angle_gamma   90.00
#
_symmetry.space_group_name_H-M   'P 1'
#
loop_
_entity.id
_entity.type
_entity.pdbx_description
1 polymer ?
#
loop_
_entity_poly.entity_id
_entity_poly.type
_entity_poly.pdbx_seq_one_letter_code
_entity_poly.pdbx_strand_id
1 'polypeptide(L)'
;MAFSQRRQLTRQTWSIVKKAGIALVAAQAAAVVTVHAIDRMRTARIPGGVHGFPTLPPADTQIGNTVARTYTEGTSLYADMLEAIEGATHHIYFETFIWRSDYWGKRFKNALLAAAERGVEVFCVWDGFGVLNQDPRFYEFPDMPNLHVRKFPTLRSGFFTFNIRRTGQDHRKILVVDGEVGFVGGYNIGDPFANEWRDTHVRITGEAVWELENGFVDFWNHFRPADSPVLPDQGARAWSADVTAQFNLPHSLLY
;
A
#
# COMPACT_ATOMS: atom_id res chain seq x y z
N MET A 1 45.43 19.19 34.16
CA MET A 1 45.61 19.45 32.71
C MET A 1 44.94 18.41 31.79
N ALA A 2 44.97 17.11 32.07
CA ALA A 2 44.42 16.08 31.16
C ALA A 2 42.87 16.09 30.98
N PHE A 3 42.09 16.56 31.93
CA PHE A 3 40.62 16.55 31.89
C PHE A 3 40.05 17.67 31.00
N SER A 4 40.70 18.81 30.91
CA SER A 4 40.29 19.92 30.04
C SER A 4 40.58 19.63 28.57
N GLN A 5 41.71 18.97 28.27
CA GLN A 5 42.03 18.54 26.90
C GLN A 5 41.08 17.48 26.34
N ARG A 6 40.65 16.51 27.16
CA ARG A 6 39.67 15.51 26.72
C ARG A 6 38.31 16.12 26.40
N ARG A 7 37.85 17.11 27.18
CA ARG A 7 36.57 17.81 26.89
C ARG A 7 36.65 18.67 25.62
N GLN A 8 37.80 19.23 25.32
CA GLN A 8 38.03 20.05 24.15
C GLN A 8 38.09 19.19 22.87
N LEU A 9 38.73 18.04 22.93
CA LEU A 9 38.74 17.04 21.84
C LEU A 9 37.37 16.48 21.53
N THR A 10 36.56 16.13 22.55
CA THR A 10 35.18 15.64 22.33
C THR A 10 34.29 16.72 21.73
N ARG A 11 34.41 17.99 22.10
CA ARG A 11 33.64 19.09 21.48
C ARG A 11 34.05 19.33 20.03
N GLN A 12 35.31 19.23 19.69
CA GLN A 12 35.79 19.38 18.31
C GLN A 12 35.33 18.23 17.42
N THR A 13 35.44 16.99 17.90
CA THR A 13 34.92 15.80 17.17
C THR A 13 33.39 15.89 16.95
N TRP A 14 32.66 16.32 17.96
CA TRP A 14 31.22 16.53 17.83
C TRP A 14 30.84 17.62 16.81
N SER A 15 31.63 18.70 16.78
CA SER A 15 31.43 19.77 15.79
C SER A 15 31.71 19.30 14.35
N ILE A 16 32.76 18.49 14.16
CA ILE A 16 33.09 17.91 12.85
C ILE A 16 32.01 16.94 12.39
N VAL A 17 31.55 16.03 13.25
CA VAL A 17 30.48 15.07 12.94
C VAL A 17 29.19 15.81 12.59
N LYS A 18 28.81 16.83 13.35
CA LYS A 18 27.64 17.66 13.08
C LYS A 18 27.74 18.38 11.73
N LYS A 19 28.88 18.98 11.43
CA LYS A 19 29.13 19.66 10.14
C LYS A 19 29.10 18.67 8.97
N ALA A 20 29.69 17.49 9.13
CA ALA A 20 29.67 16.43 8.12
C ALA A 20 28.24 15.92 7.89
N GLY A 21 27.44 15.73 8.95
CA GLY A 21 26.02 15.35 8.84
C GLY A 21 25.18 16.40 8.10
N ILE A 22 25.37 17.70 8.44
CA ILE A 22 24.68 18.80 7.75
C ILE A 22 25.08 18.85 6.27
N ALA A 23 26.39 18.70 5.96
CA ALA A 23 26.88 18.70 4.59
C ALA A 23 26.32 17.53 3.78
N LEU A 24 26.20 16.34 4.39
CA LEU A 24 25.60 15.16 3.75
C LEU A 24 24.10 15.40 3.42
N VAL A 25 23.34 15.91 4.37
CA VAL A 25 21.92 16.23 4.16
C VAL A 25 21.75 17.30 3.08
N ALA A 26 22.60 18.35 3.10
CA ALA A 26 22.57 19.39 2.07
C ALA A 26 22.93 18.83 0.67
N ALA A 27 23.91 17.93 0.58
CA ALA A 27 24.27 17.27 -0.67
C ALA A 27 23.13 16.37 -1.20
N GLN A 28 22.46 15.63 -0.33
CA GLN A 28 21.28 14.84 -0.71
C GLN A 28 20.12 15.72 -1.20
N ALA A 29 19.82 16.81 -0.49
CA ALA A 29 18.80 17.75 -0.91
C ALA A 29 19.12 18.39 -2.28
N ALA A 30 20.37 18.79 -2.49
CA ALA A 30 20.83 19.33 -3.78
C ALA A 30 20.71 18.29 -4.90
N ALA A 31 21.04 17.01 -4.64
CA ALA A 31 20.89 15.94 -5.61
C ALA A 31 19.42 15.73 -6.00
N VAL A 32 18.52 15.70 -5.03
CA VAL A 32 17.06 15.59 -5.28
C VAL A 32 16.55 16.76 -6.13
N VAL A 33 16.91 18.01 -5.77
CA VAL A 33 16.52 19.20 -6.55
C VAL A 33 17.07 19.14 -7.97
N THR A 34 18.31 18.70 -8.15
CA THR A 34 18.95 18.57 -9.46
C THR A 34 18.24 17.54 -10.33
N VAL A 35 17.91 16.36 -9.77
CA VAL A 35 17.17 15.32 -10.49
C VAL A 35 15.80 15.84 -10.93
N HIS A 36 15.06 16.51 -10.04
CA HIS A 36 13.76 17.10 -10.38
C HIS A 36 13.87 18.20 -11.46
N ALA A 37 14.90 19.03 -11.40
CA ALA A 37 15.13 20.07 -12.41
C ALA A 37 15.45 19.45 -13.78
N ILE A 38 16.29 18.41 -13.82
CA ILE A 38 16.61 17.68 -15.05
C ILE A 38 15.35 17.01 -15.61
N ASP A 39 14.55 16.38 -14.77
CA ASP A 39 13.31 15.72 -15.17
C ASP A 39 12.32 16.73 -15.77
N ARG A 40 12.10 17.87 -15.10
CA ARG A 40 11.28 18.97 -15.65
C ARG A 40 11.78 19.49 -16.99
N MET A 41 13.11 19.66 -17.13
CA MET A 41 13.68 20.12 -18.40
C MET A 41 13.52 19.07 -19.51
N ARG A 42 13.66 17.79 -19.21
CA ARG A 42 13.41 16.68 -20.14
C ARG A 42 11.94 16.64 -20.57
N THR A 43 11.03 16.71 -19.61
CA THR A 43 9.58 16.71 -19.83
C THR A 43 9.13 17.90 -20.68
N ALA A 44 9.67 19.10 -20.42
CA ALA A 44 9.38 20.30 -21.21
C ALA A 44 9.89 20.23 -22.66
N ARG A 45 10.83 19.34 -22.99
CA ARG A 45 11.35 19.15 -24.35
C ARG A 45 10.58 18.10 -25.16
N ILE A 46 9.61 17.42 -24.57
CA ILE A 46 8.78 16.44 -25.29
C ILE A 46 7.77 17.21 -26.15
N PRO A 47 7.82 17.12 -27.51
CA PRO A 47 6.87 17.79 -28.38
C PRO A 47 5.44 17.32 -28.06
N GLY A 48 4.52 18.27 -27.85
CA GLY A 48 3.12 17.98 -27.56
C GLY A 48 2.80 17.77 -26.06
N GLY A 49 3.80 17.91 -25.17
CA GLY A 49 3.63 17.68 -23.74
C GLY A 49 3.61 16.19 -23.38
N VAL A 50 3.59 15.89 -22.08
CA VAL A 50 3.30 14.54 -21.61
C VAL A 50 1.79 14.36 -21.67
N HIS A 51 1.31 13.91 -22.79
CA HIS A 51 -0.06 13.40 -22.89
C HIS A 51 -0.04 11.99 -22.37
N GLY A 52 -0.48 11.76 -21.18
CA GLY A 52 -0.72 10.49 -20.51
C GLY A 52 -0.02 9.24 -21.09
N PHE A 53 0.09 8.22 -20.32
CA PHE A 53 0.58 6.94 -20.82
C PHE A 53 -0.46 6.33 -21.77
N PRO A 54 -0.05 5.60 -22.82
CA PRO A 54 -0.99 4.84 -23.61
C PRO A 54 -1.71 3.85 -22.69
N THR A 55 -3.03 3.90 -22.70
CA THR A 55 -3.89 2.99 -21.96
C THR A 55 -4.43 1.93 -22.92
N LEU A 56 -4.62 0.72 -22.40
CA LEU A 56 -5.32 -0.34 -23.09
C LEU A 56 -6.65 -0.58 -22.36
N PRO A 57 -7.73 -0.86 -23.11
CA PRO A 57 -8.98 -1.26 -22.46
C PRO A 57 -8.74 -2.53 -21.63
N PRO A 58 -9.46 -2.70 -20.50
CA PRO A 58 -9.37 -3.90 -19.70
C PRO A 58 -9.63 -5.15 -20.56
N ALA A 59 -8.79 -6.17 -20.40
CA ALA A 59 -8.87 -7.40 -21.18
C ALA A 59 -8.90 -8.62 -20.27
N ASP A 60 -9.80 -9.54 -20.57
CA ASP A 60 -9.95 -10.80 -19.86
C ASP A 60 -9.07 -11.88 -20.48
N THR A 61 -8.44 -12.67 -19.61
CA THR A 61 -7.66 -13.84 -19.98
C THR A 61 -8.12 -15.02 -19.13
N GLN A 62 -8.55 -16.09 -19.79
CA GLN A 62 -8.91 -17.34 -19.12
C GLN A 62 -7.65 -18.14 -18.81
N ILE A 63 -7.49 -18.55 -17.55
CA ILE A 63 -6.37 -19.38 -17.06
C ILE A 63 -6.95 -20.51 -16.22
N GLY A 64 -7.11 -21.69 -16.80
CA GLY A 64 -7.81 -22.80 -16.13
C GLY A 64 -9.22 -22.38 -15.70
N ASN A 65 -9.53 -22.54 -14.41
CA ASN A 65 -10.82 -22.13 -13.80
C ASN A 65 -10.83 -20.69 -13.30
N THR A 66 -9.80 -19.90 -13.62
CA THR A 66 -9.64 -18.52 -13.20
C THR A 66 -9.77 -17.59 -14.39
N VAL A 67 -10.43 -16.44 -14.21
CA VAL A 67 -10.40 -15.33 -15.17
C VAL A 67 -9.59 -14.20 -14.58
N ALA A 68 -8.61 -13.72 -15.33
CA ALA A 68 -7.78 -12.56 -14.98
C ALA A 68 -8.10 -11.39 -15.92
N ARG A 69 -8.60 -10.28 -15.37
CA ARG A 69 -8.80 -9.01 -16.10
C ARG A 69 -7.68 -8.05 -15.77
N THR A 70 -6.94 -7.62 -16.78
CA THR A 70 -5.80 -6.70 -16.60
C THR A 70 -6.21 -5.27 -16.86
N TYR A 71 -5.78 -4.35 -15.97
CA TYR A 71 -5.97 -2.91 -16.06
C TYR A 71 -4.62 -2.21 -16.21
N THR A 72 -4.57 -1.18 -17.07
CA THR A 72 -3.42 -0.31 -17.29
C THR A 72 -3.72 1.16 -16.96
N GLU A 73 -4.93 1.44 -16.46
CA GLU A 73 -5.36 2.76 -15.97
C GLU A 73 -6.19 2.63 -14.69
N GLY A 74 -6.12 3.66 -13.83
CA GLY A 74 -6.75 3.62 -12.53
C GLY A 74 -8.27 3.82 -12.56
N THR A 75 -8.81 4.60 -13.50
CA THR A 75 -10.25 4.92 -13.55
C THR A 75 -11.11 3.70 -13.80
N SER A 76 -10.77 2.87 -14.79
CA SER A 76 -11.48 1.60 -15.07
C SER A 76 -11.33 0.61 -13.92
N LEU A 77 -10.12 0.51 -13.36
CA LEU A 77 -9.85 -0.33 -12.18
C LEU A 77 -10.74 0.08 -11.00
N TYR A 78 -10.77 1.38 -10.67
CA TYR A 78 -11.53 1.85 -9.51
C TYR A 78 -13.03 1.70 -9.69
N ALA A 79 -13.53 1.81 -10.93
CA ALA A 79 -14.93 1.53 -11.22
C ALA A 79 -15.29 0.08 -10.85
N ASP A 80 -14.52 -0.88 -11.34
CA ASP A 80 -14.75 -2.31 -11.06
C ASP A 80 -14.51 -2.66 -9.57
N MET A 81 -13.52 -2.05 -8.91
CA MET A 81 -13.30 -2.24 -7.46
C MET A 81 -14.47 -1.71 -6.63
N LEU A 82 -14.98 -0.52 -6.95
CA LEU A 82 -16.12 0.07 -6.24
C LEU A 82 -17.39 -0.73 -6.49
N GLU A 83 -17.65 -1.18 -7.73
CA GLU A 83 -18.77 -2.08 -8.05
C GLU A 83 -18.70 -3.35 -7.21
N ALA A 84 -17.54 -3.98 -7.08
CA ALA A 84 -17.37 -5.16 -6.23
C ALA A 84 -17.65 -4.87 -4.75
N ILE A 85 -17.16 -3.74 -4.20
CA ILE A 85 -17.45 -3.31 -2.81
C ILE A 85 -18.94 -3.04 -2.61
N GLU A 86 -19.59 -2.39 -3.57
CA GLU A 86 -21.02 -2.08 -3.53
C GLU A 86 -21.89 -3.35 -3.59
N GLY A 87 -21.42 -4.38 -4.32
CA GLY A 87 -22.07 -5.69 -4.42
C GLY A 87 -21.79 -6.66 -3.27
N ALA A 88 -20.89 -6.33 -2.36
CA ALA A 88 -20.49 -7.21 -1.27
C ALA A 88 -21.65 -7.60 -0.35
N THR A 89 -21.69 -8.89 0.05
CA THR A 89 -22.73 -9.49 0.88
C THR A 89 -22.23 -10.12 2.16
N HIS A 90 -20.97 -10.55 2.22
CA HIS A 90 -20.38 -11.27 3.35
C HIS A 90 -19.20 -10.54 3.96
N HIS A 91 -18.09 -10.39 3.21
CA HIS A 91 -16.91 -9.76 3.73
C HIS A 91 -16.09 -9.02 2.67
N ILE A 92 -15.34 -8.01 3.13
CA ILE A 92 -14.38 -7.25 2.33
C ILE A 92 -13.04 -7.23 3.05
N TYR A 93 -11.98 -7.64 2.35
CA TYR A 93 -10.60 -7.46 2.76
C TYR A 93 -9.94 -6.41 1.88
N PHE A 94 -9.58 -5.29 2.47
CA PHE A 94 -9.00 -4.14 1.77
C PHE A 94 -7.65 -3.78 2.35
N GLU A 95 -6.61 -3.80 1.53
CA GLU A 95 -5.25 -3.48 1.91
C GLU A 95 -4.60 -2.59 0.87
N THR A 96 -3.98 -1.49 1.32
CA THR A 96 -3.30 -0.57 0.40
C THR A 96 -2.11 0.13 1.06
N PHE A 97 -1.06 0.42 0.28
CA PHE A 97 0.09 1.17 0.78
C PHE A 97 -0.22 2.66 0.92
N ILE A 98 -0.71 3.31 -0.16
CA ILE A 98 -1.10 4.72 -0.14
C ILE A 98 -2.62 4.82 -0.32
N TRP A 99 -3.27 5.44 0.65
CA TRP A 99 -4.68 5.81 0.57
C TRP A 99 -4.81 7.31 0.78
N ARG A 100 -5.09 8.06 -0.28
CA ARG A 100 -5.14 9.53 -0.21
C ARG A 100 -6.47 10.03 0.32
N SER A 101 -6.44 11.22 0.93
CA SER A 101 -7.64 11.90 1.42
C SER A 101 -8.35 12.77 0.36
N ASP A 102 -8.16 12.46 -0.92
CA ASP A 102 -8.73 13.15 -2.08
C ASP A 102 -10.10 12.58 -2.52
N TYR A 103 -10.55 12.92 -3.72
CA TYR A 103 -11.85 12.50 -4.23
C TYR A 103 -11.99 10.97 -4.30
N TRP A 104 -11.04 10.28 -4.94
CA TRP A 104 -11.11 8.83 -5.06
C TRP A 104 -10.95 8.13 -3.71
N GLY A 105 -10.03 8.60 -2.87
CA GLY A 105 -9.87 8.05 -1.53
C GLY A 105 -11.14 8.13 -0.69
N LYS A 106 -11.86 9.27 -0.77
CA LYS A 106 -13.16 9.43 -0.10
C LYS A 106 -14.23 8.50 -0.67
N ARG A 107 -14.27 8.29 -1.99
CA ARG A 107 -15.22 7.34 -2.60
C ARG A 107 -15.01 5.92 -2.07
N PHE A 108 -13.77 5.44 -2.02
CA PHE A 108 -13.46 4.13 -1.43
C PHE A 108 -13.86 4.06 0.04
N LYS A 109 -13.51 5.08 0.85
CA LYS A 109 -13.91 5.11 2.25
C LYS A 109 -15.42 5.03 2.41
N ASN A 110 -16.16 5.81 1.66
CA ASN A 110 -17.63 5.84 1.74
C ASN A 110 -18.25 4.50 1.28
N ALA A 111 -17.69 3.87 0.24
CA ALA A 111 -18.16 2.55 -0.21
C ALA A 111 -17.95 1.46 0.85
N LEU A 112 -16.78 1.46 1.51
CA LEU A 112 -16.47 0.53 2.60
C LEU A 112 -17.37 0.77 3.83
N LEU A 113 -17.63 2.03 4.19
CA LEU A 113 -18.55 2.38 5.27
C LEU A 113 -19.98 1.93 4.94
N ALA A 114 -20.46 2.21 3.72
CA ALA A 114 -21.78 1.77 3.28
C ALA A 114 -21.92 0.24 3.24
N ALA A 115 -20.85 -0.50 2.92
CA ALA A 115 -20.83 -1.95 3.02
C ALA A 115 -20.97 -2.42 4.49
N ALA A 116 -20.24 -1.80 5.41
CA ALA A 116 -20.37 -2.08 6.84
C ALA A 116 -21.78 -1.74 7.36
N GLU A 117 -22.40 -0.64 6.94
CA GLU A 117 -23.79 -0.27 7.28
C GLU A 117 -24.80 -1.31 6.77
N ARG A 118 -24.51 -2.02 5.67
CA ARG A 118 -25.31 -3.15 5.17
C ARG A 118 -25.11 -4.45 5.96
N GLY A 119 -24.17 -4.49 6.90
CA GLY A 119 -23.85 -5.67 7.70
C GLY A 119 -22.71 -6.53 7.15
N VAL A 120 -21.98 -6.05 6.14
CA VAL A 120 -20.80 -6.72 5.60
C VAL A 120 -19.63 -6.59 6.57
N GLU A 121 -18.89 -7.68 6.80
CA GLU A 121 -17.66 -7.67 7.59
C GLU A 121 -16.52 -7.00 6.82
N VAL A 122 -16.04 -5.86 7.27
CA VAL A 122 -15.04 -5.06 6.55
C VAL A 122 -13.73 -5.00 7.33
N PHE A 123 -12.67 -5.47 6.71
CA PHE A 123 -11.31 -5.43 7.25
C PHE A 123 -10.42 -4.53 6.37
N CYS A 124 -9.96 -3.42 6.94
CA CYS A 124 -9.16 -2.44 6.23
C CYS A 124 -7.75 -2.32 6.83
N VAL A 125 -6.73 -2.41 5.99
CA VAL A 125 -5.33 -2.15 6.35
C VAL A 125 -4.75 -1.08 5.43
N TRP A 126 -4.02 -0.12 5.98
CA TRP A 126 -3.19 0.79 5.21
C TRP A 126 -1.85 1.04 5.89
N ASP A 127 -0.84 1.33 5.09
CA ASP A 127 0.50 1.60 5.61
C ASP A 127 0.62 3.02 6.16
N GLY A 128 1.20 3.16 7.34
CA GLY A 128 1.35 4.44 8.01
C GLY A 128 2.38 5.37 7.36
N PHE A 129 3.39 4.81 6.67
CA PHE A 129 4.37 5.59 5.94
C PHE A 129 3.77 6.16 4.64
N GLY A 130 2.98 5.33 3.93
CA GLY A 130 2.34 5.73 2.67
C GLY A 130 1.34 6.88 2.82
N VAL A 131 0.89 7.18 4.05
CA VAL A 131 -0.14 8.21 4.33
C VAL A 131 0.38 9.39 5.16
N LEU A 132 1.70 9.53 5.34
CA LEU A 132 2.29 10.56 6.20
C LEU A 132 1.92 12.00 5.82
N ASN A 133 1.69 12.27 4.54
CA ASN A 133 1.38 13.60 4.01
C ASN A 133 -0.13 13.81 3.77
N GLN A 134 -0.99 12.95 4.32
CA GLN A 134 -2.43 13.03 4.16
C GLN A 134 -3.09 13.66 5.40
N ASP A 135 -4.35 14.13 5.26
CA ASP A 135 -5.14 14.63 6.40
C ASP A 135 -5.41 13.47 7.40
N PRO A 136 -4.93 13.56 8.65
CA PRO A 136 -5.15 12.51 9.65
C PRO A 136 -6.62 12.22 9.95
N ARG A 137 -7.50 13.25 9.86
CA ARG A 137 -8.94 13.12 10.10
C ARG A 137 -9.63 12.21 9.09
N PHE A 138 -9.05 12.07 7.91
CA PHE A 138 -9.56 11.14 6.90
C PHE A 138 -9.54 9.70 7.40
N TYR A 139 -8.59 9.33 8.26
CA TYR A 139 -8.43 7.96 8.78
C TYR A 139 -9.18 7.72 10.11
N GLU A 140 -10.03 8.64 10.51
CA GLU A 140 -10.98 8.43 11.59
C GLU A 140 -12.20 7.68 11.03
N PHE A 141 -12.53 6.55 11.64
CA PHE A 141 -13.68 5.72 11.27
C PHE A 141 -14.67 5.66 12.42
N PRO A 142 -15.97 5.54 12.15
CA PRO A 142 -16.97 5.29 13.19
C PRO A 142 -16.72 3.93 13.85
N ASP A 143 -17.11 3.81 15.12
CA ASP A 143 -17.09 2.54 15.83
C ASP A 143 -18.30 1.70 15.38
N MET A 144 -18.02 0.62 14.65
CA MET A 144 -19.00 -0.33 14.13
C MET A 144 -18.50 -1.75 14.40
N PRO A 145 -19.38 -2.68 14.86
CA PRO A 145 -18.94 -4.00 15.29
C PRO A 145 -18.34 -4.87 14.17
N ASN A 146 -18.68 -4.59 12.93
CA ASN A 146 -18.25 -5.30 11.71
C ASN A 146 -17.27 -4.48 10.84
N LEU A 147 -16.71 -3.38 11.39
CA LEU A 147 -15.70 -2.57 10.70
C LEU A 147 -14.38 -2.60 11.46
N HIS A 148 -13.42 -3.31 10.93
CA HIS A 148 -12.12 -3.54 11.53
C HIS A 148 -11.05 -2.78 10.75
N VAL A 149 -10.57 -1.67 11.30
CA VAL A 149 -9.61 -0.79 10.60
C VAL A 149 -8.25 -0.83 11.28
N ARG A 150 -7.19 -0.85 10.49
CA ARG A 150 -5.83 -0.91 10.99
C ARG A 150 -4.87 -0.04 10.17
N LYS A 151 -4.18 0.83 10.87
CA LYS A 151 -2.98 1.49 10.35
C LYS A 151 -1.75 0.64 10.65
N PHE A 152 -1.07 0.15 9.62
CA PHE A 152 0.23 -0.50 9.81
C PHE A 152 1.27 0.54 10.26
N PRO A 153 2.13 0.23 11.26
CA PRO A 153 2.96 1.24 11.89
C PRO A 153 3.95 1.91 10.93
N THR A 154 4.01 3.24 10.92
CA THR A 154 4.96 4.03 10.15
C THR A 154 6.42 3.70 10.46
N LEU A 155 6.72 3.51 11.75
CA LEU A 155 8.04 3.12 12.25
C LEU A 155 7.87 1.87 13.10
N ARG A 156 8.47 0.79 12.66
CA ARG A 156 8.47 -0.46 13.41
C ARG A 156 9.59 -0.49 14.43
N SER A 157 9.42 -1.34 15.44
CA SER A 157 10.42 -1.51 16.52
C SER A 157 11.84 -1.80 16.04
N GLY A 158 11.99 -2.36 14.83
CA GLY A 158 13.28 -2.61 14.21
C GLY A 158 14.13 -1.37 13.99
N PHE A 159 13.52 -0.21 13.75
CA PHE A 159 14.25 1.07 13.63
C PHE A 159 14.91 1.47 14.96
N PHE A 160 14.27 1.18 16.09
CA PHE A 160 14.80 1.53 17.42
C PHE A 160 15.77 0.47 17.97
N THR A 161 15.66 -0.76 17.51
CA THR A 161 16.49 -1.90 17.94
C THR A 161 17.59 -2.25 16.94
N PHE A 162 17.75 -1.47 15.86
CA PHE A 162 18.65 -1.74 14.73
C PHE A 162 18.47 -3.13 14.12
N ASN A 163 17.26 -3.69 14.26
CA ASN A 163 16.90 -4.98 13.67
C ASN A 163 16.26 -4.76 12.29
N ILE A 164 17.10 -4.82 11.25
CA ILE A 164 16.67 -4.60 9.86
C ILE A 164 15.56 -5.55 9.40
N ARG A 165 15.44 -6.74 10.01
CA ARG A 165 14.36 -7.71 9.72
C ARG A 165 12.98 -7.26 10.22
N ARG A 166 12.91 -6.18 10.99
CA ARG A 166 11.65 -5.62 11.53
C ARG A 166 11.43 -4.18 11.10
N THR A 167 11.91 -3.79 9.92
CA THR A 167 11.78 -2.43 9.38
C THR A 167 10.90 -2.35 8.14
N GLY A 168 10.45 -3.48 7.61
CA GLY A 168 9.63 -3.53 6.39
C GLY A 168 8.32 -2.75 6.49
N GLN A 169 7.90 -2.18 5.37
CA GLN A 169 6.61 -1.50 5.19
C GLN A 169 5.63 -2.44 4.50
N ASP A 170 4.34 -2.20 4.67
CA ASP A 170 3.32 -2.94 3.95
C ASP A 170 3.07 -2.28 2.59
N HIS A 171 3.67 -2.83 1.53
CA HIS A 171 3.55 -2.29 0.17
C HIS A 171 2.54 -3.04 -0.70
N ARG A 172 1.72 -3.91 -0.08
CA ARG A 172 0.71 -4.69 -0.79
C ARG A 172 -0.52 -3.85 -1.13
N LYS A 173 -1.22 -4.22 -2.18
CA LYS A 173 -2.48 -3.61 -2.61
C LYS A 173 -3.39 -4.73 -3.03
N ILE A 174 -4.32 -5.07 -2.14
CA ILE A 174 -5.22 -6.20 -2.26
C ILE A 174 -6.63 -5.74 -1.93
N LEU A 175 -7.59 -6.15 -2.73
CA LEU A 175 -9.01 -6.13 -2.39
C LEU A 175 -9.56 -7.52 -2.66
N VAL A 176 -10.22 -8.11 -1.68
CA VAL A 176 -11.01 -9.35 -1.86
C VAL A 176 -12.42 -9.07 -1.38
N VAL A 177 -13.39 -9.51 -2.15
CA VAL A 177 -14.80 -9.39 -1.83
C VAL A 177 -15.44 -10.77 -1.90
N ASP A 178 -16.05 -11.19 -0.79
CA ASP A 178 -16.82 -12.42 -0.59
C ASP A 178 -16.05 -13.72 -0.95
N GLY A 179 -14.73 -13.66 -1.11
CA GLY A 179 -13.93 -14.79 -1.64
C GLY A 179 -14.22 -15.12 -3.11
N GLU A 180 -14.99 -14.29 -3.82
CA GLU A 180 -15.42 -14.51 -5.19
C GLU A 180 -14.66 -13.66 -6.21
N VAL A 181 -14.29 -12.44 -5.81
CA VAL A 181 -13.50 -11.53 -6.64
C VAL A 181 -12.35 -10.95 -5.84
N GLY A 182 -11.16 -10.94 -6.46
CA GLY A 182 -9.96 -10.36 -5.88
C GLY A 182 -9.27 -9.39 -6.85
N PHE A 183 -8.60 -8.38 -6.30
CA PHE A 183 -7.80 -7.42 -7.05
C PHE A 183 -6.41 -7.34 -6.43
N VAL A 184 -5.38 -7.36 -7.27
CA VAL A 184 -3.98 -7.24 -6.83
C VAL A 184 -3.15 -6.53 -7.88
N GLY A 185 -2.20 -5.69 -7.45
CA GLY A 185 -1.29 -5.01 -8.37
C GLY A 185 -0.58 -3.80 -7.78
N GLY A 186 -0.15 -2.88 -8.64
CA GLY A 186 0.66 -1.75 -8.25
C GLY A 186 -0.12 -0.47 -7.92
N TYR A 187 -1.38 -0.34 -8.33
CA TYR A 187 -2.18 0.87 -8.09
C TYR A 187 -2.47 1.07 -6.60
N ASN A 188 -2.15 2.26 -6.10
CA ASN A 188 -2.62 2.78 -4.82
C ASN A 188 -3.98 3.48 -4.99
N ILE A 189 -4.56 4.04 -3.92
CA ILE A 189 -5.86 4.72 -3.96
C ILE A 189 -5.68 6.24 -3.87
N GLY A 190 -6.16 6.97 -4.88
CA GLY A 190 -6.15 8.43 -4.93
C GLY A 190 -6.16 9.01 -6.34
N ASP A 191 -6.43 10.32 -6.45
CA ASP A 191 -6.60 11.02 -7.72
C ASP A 191 -5.39 10.90 -8.68
N PRO A 192 -4.13 11.04 -8.22
CA PRO A 192 -2.99 10.89 -9.12
C PRO A 192 -2.89 9.48 -9.70
N PHE A 193 -3.24 8.45 -8.93
CA PHE A 193 -3.16 7.06 -9.36
C PHE A 193 -4.28 6.71 -10.34
N ALA A 194 -5.46 7.35 -10.20
CA ALA A 194 -6.56 7.19 -11.15
C ALA A 194 -6.24 7.80 -12.53
N ASN A 195 -5.61 9.00 -12.56
CA ASN A 195 -5.61 9.86 -13.73
C ASN A 195 -4.22 10.12 -14.34
N GLU A 196 -3.16 10.07 -13.53
CA GLU A 196 -1.82 10.54 -13.94
C GLU A 196 -0.76 9.44 -13.88
N TRP A 197 -0.99 8.42 -13.06
CA TRP A 197 -0.05 7.32 -12.84
C TRP A 197 -0.38 6.14 -13.72
N ARG A 198 0.66 5.43 -14.15
CA ARG A 198 0.50 4.15 -14.83
C ARG A 198 1.13 3.03 -14.03
N ASP A 199 0.34 1.99 -13.86
CA ASP A 199 0.76 0.74 -13.26
C ASP A 199 -0.03 -0.41 -13.90
N THR A 200 0.11 -1.61 -13.37
CA THR A 200 -0.68 -2.76 -13.76
C THR A 200 -1.40 -3.31 -12.53
N HIS A 201 -2.67 -3.61 -12.69
CA HIS A 201 -3.50 -4.27 -11.70
C HIS A 201 -4.32 -5.36 -12.35
N VAL A 202 -4.65 -6.38 -11.59
CA VAL A 202 -5.42 -7.53 -12.09
C VAL A 202 -6.61 -7.76 -11.19
N ARG A 203 -7.78 -7.92 -11.78
CA ARG A 203 -8.97 -8.50 -11.15
C ARG A 203 -8.95 -10.00 -11.42
N ILE A 204 -9.19 -10.79 -10.41
CA ILE A 204 -9.23 -12.25 -10.48
C ILE A 204 -10.60 -12.72 -10.03
N THR A 205 -11.20 -13.65 -10.77
CA THR A 205 -12.38 -14.41 -10.38
C THR A 205 -12.12 -15.90 -10.57
N GLY A 206 -12.80 -16.75 -9.79
CA GLY A 206 -12.58 -18.19 -9.79
C GLY A 206 -11.63 -18.65 -8.70
N GLU A 207 -11.05 -19.82 -8.87
CA GLU A 207 -10.33 -20.54 -7.80
C GLU A 207 -9.13 -19.79 -7.22
N ALA A 208 -8.44 -18.97 -8.03
CA ALA A 208 -7.26 -18.25 -7.60
C ALA A 208 -7.55 -17.07 -6.65
N VAL A 209 -8.80 -16.66 -6.45
CA VAL A 209 -9.17 -15.65 -5.45
C VAL A 209 -8.77 -16.10 -4.06
N TRP A 210 -8.85 -17.41 -3.79
CA TRP A 210 -8.41 -17.99 -2.51
C TRP A 210 -6.97 -17.59 -2.13
N GLU A 211 -6.05 -17.49 -3.09
CA GLU A 211 -4.66 -17.07 -2.82
C GLU A 211 -4.58 -15.65 -2.28
N LEU A 212 -5.37 -14.73 -2.84
CA LEU A 212 -5.40 -13.34 -2.38
C LEU A 212 -6.03 -13.23 -1.00
N GLU A 213 -7.11 -13.97 -0.79
CA GLU A 213 -7.80 -14.05 0.50
C GLU A 213 -6.87 -14.62 1.57
N ASN A 214 -6.22 -15.76 1.31
CA ASN A 214 -5.25 -16.35 2.22
C ASN A 214 -4.09 -15.40 2.53
N GLY A 215 -3.56 -14.72 1.52
CA GLY A 215 -2.50 -13.73 1.70
C GLY A 215 -2.90 -12.56 2.60
N PHE A 216 -4.16 -12.10 2.53
CA PHE A 216 -4.69 -11.08 3.45
C PHE A 216 -4.88 -11.65 4.87
N VAL A 217 -5.50 -12.82 5.00
CA VAL A 217 -5.77 -13.48 6.28
C VAL A 217 -4.48 -13.73 7.07
N ASP A 218 -3.46 -14.25 6.40
CA ASP A 218 -2.13 -14.45 6.99
C ASP A 218 -1.53 -13.15 7.52
N PHE A 219 -1.60 -12.08 6.73
CA PHE A 219 -1.09 -10.77 7.14
C PHE A 219 -1.86 -10.21 8.32
N TRP A 220 -3.20 -10.21 8.24
CA TRP A 220 -4.06 -9.73 9.31
C TRP A 220 -3.77 -10.46 10.62
N ASN A 221 -3.81 -11.79 10.61
CA ASN A 221 -3.61 -12.61 11.80
C ASN A 221 -2.21 -12.44 12.40
N HIS A 222 -1.18 -12.26 11.54
CA HIS A 222 0.19 -12.06 12.00
C HIS A 222 0.42 -10.68 12.65
N PHE A 223 -0.24 -9.65 12.16
CA PHE A 223 0.02 -8.27 12.59
C PHE A 223 -1.13 -7.62 13.37
N ARG A 224 -2.29 -8.26 13.51
CA ARG A 224 -3.44 -7.70 14.22
C ARG A 224 -3.13 -7.32 15.67
N PRO A 225 -3.77 -6.27 16.23
CA PRO A 225 -3.82 -6.05 17.67
C PRO A 225 -4.48 -7.23 18.39
N ALA A 226 -4.17 -7.40 19.69
CA ALA A 226 -4.70 -8.52 20.47
C ALA A 226 -6.23 -8.50 20.66
N ASP A 227 -6.81 -7.31 20.60
CA ASP A 227 -8.25 -7.03 20.72
C ASP A 227 -9.01 -7.11 19.40
N SER A 228 -8.31 -7.24 18.28
CA SER A 228 -8.93 -7.39 16.97
C SER A 228 -9.30 -8.85 16.68
N PRO A 229 -10.37 -9.12 15.91
CA PRO A 229 -10.79 -10.48 15.61
C PRO A 229 -9.71 -11.25 14.85
N VAL A 230 -9.64 -12.56 15.10
CA VAL A 230 -8.85 -13.51 14.33
C VAL A 230 -9.68 -13.94 13.13
N LEU A 231 -9.11 -13.77 11.94
CA LEU A 231 -9.74 -14.33 10.74
C LEU A 231 -9.52 -15.84 10.69
N PRO A 232 -10.52 -16.60 10.23
CA PRO A 232 -10.40 -18.05 10.11
C PRO A 232 -9.29 -18.40 9.10
N ASP A 233 -8.48 -19.40 9.44
CA ASP A 233 -7.51 -19.97 8.52
C ASP A 233 -8.24 -20.56 7.30
N GLN A 234 -7.83 -20.14 6.12
CA GLN A 234 -8.44 -20.60 4.86
C GLN A 234 -8.08 -22.06 4.53
N GLY A 235 -7.18 -22.66 5.29
CA GLY A 235 -6.73 -24.04 5.12
C GLY A 235 -5.93 -24.25 3.83
N ALA A 236 -5.41 -25.46 3.66
CA ALA A 236 -4.75 -25.84 2.41
C ALA A 236 -5.81 -26.34 1.41
N ARG A 237 -5.91 -25.70 0.24
CA ARG A 237 -6.66 -26.26 -0.90
C ARG A 237 -5.73 -27.11 -1.76
N ALA A 238 -6.14 -28.34 -2.04
CA ALA A 238 -5.57 -29.10 -3.13
C ALA A 238 -6.15 -28.57 -4.45
N TRP A 239 -5.42 -27.70 -5.12
CA TRP A 239 -5.83 -27.13 -6.39
C TRP A 239 -4.73 -27.26 -7.45
N SER A 240 -5.15 -27.26 -8.70
CA SER A 240 -4.25 -27.23 -9.84
C SER A 240 -3.62 -25.82 -9.91
N ALA A 241 -2.32 -25.76 -9.83
CA ALA A 241 -1.57 -24.51 -9.73
C ALA A 241 -1.42 -23.81 -11.10
N ASP A 242 -2.54 -23.56 -11.79
CA ASP A 242 -2.53 -22.76 -13.02
C ASP A 242 -2.22 -21.27 -12.73
N VAL A 243 -2.63 -20.80 -11.54
CA VAL A 243 -2.33 -19.48 -11.02
C VAL A 243 -1.97 -19.58 -9.55
N THR A 244 -0.83 -19.02 -9.17
CA THR A 244 -0.42 -18.92 -7.76
C THR A 244 -0.03 -17.49 -7.43
N ALA A 245 -0.35 -17.01 -6.23
CA ALA A 245 0.13 -15.76 -5.71
C ALA A 245 1.15 -16.02 -4.59
N GLN A 246 2.25 -15.29 -4.62
CA GLN A 246 3.25 -15.31 -3.56
C GLN A 246 3.29 -13.96 -2.87
N PHE A 247 3.07 -13.96 -1.57
CA PHE A 247 3.09 -12.74 -0.76
C PHE A 247 4.26 -12.77 0.21
N ASN A 248 5.02 -11.69 0.22
CA ASN A 248 6.05 -11.49 1.23
C ASN A 248 5.50 -10.66 2.38
N LEU A 249 5.65 -11.17 3.59
CA LEU A 249 5.37 -10.38 4.79
C LEU A 249 6.49 -9.34 5.00
N PRO A 250 6.17 -8.12 5.48
CA PRO A 250 7.14 -7.04 5.62
C PRO A 250 8.10 -7.28 6.80
N HIS A 251 8.95 -8.30 6.69
CA HIS A 251 9.92 -8.65 7.72
C HIS A 251 11.19 -7.80 7.63
N SER A 252 11.63 -7.44 6.44
CA SER A 252 12.92 -6.77 6.19
C SER A 252 12.82 -5.78 5.04
N LEU A 253 13.69 -4.76 5.03
CA LEU A 253 13.93 -3.90 3.87
C LEU A 253 14.86 -4.57 2.82
N LEU A 254 15.50 -5.67 3.20
CA LEU A 254 16.40 -6.44 2.34
C LEU A 254 15.69 -7.74 1.95
N TYR A 255 15.38 -7.88 0.69
CA TYR A 255 15.02 -9.12 0.00
C TYR A 255 16.13 -9.47 -0.97
#